data_a22628b98cb246477425d3cf3e678d53
#
_entry.id   a22628b98cb246477425d3cf3e678d53
#
_cell.length_a   1.000
_cell.length_b   1.000
_cell.length_c   1.000
_cell.angle_alpha   90.00
_cell.angle_beta   90.00
_cell.angle_gamma   90.00
#
_symmetry.space_group_name_H-M   'P 1'
#
loop_
_entity.id
_entity.type
_entity.pdbx_description
1 polymer ?
#
loop_
_entity_poly.entity_id
_entity_poly.type
_entity_poly.pdbx_seq_one_letter_code
_entity_poly.pdbx_strand_id
1 'polypeptide(L)'
;MDRLHKCFSFIKKPYFFVNNEVVFNHLHGDHYSMYLYLLSNTVWELDKNENLASKIFLLNKALHGIDAFYRIDLPEIFLFVHPLGTVLGKAKYSDYFVVYQNCNVGANQDLIYPTFKGESLLYSKSTIIGNCKIGSNTVFGANTFVLNTNVEDNKVIVGSYPNNKIVVNSSSVIDRIFN
;
A
#
# COMPACT_ATOMS: atom_id res chain seq x y z
N MET A 1 8.99 5.76 -16.23
CA MET A 1 9.19 6.87 -15.27
C MET A 1 7.91 7.66 -15.02
N ASP A 2 7.01 7.82 -15.99
CA ASP A 2 5.80 8.67 -15.88
C ASP A 2 4.86 8.26 -14.74
N ARG A 3 4.61 6.95 -14.57
CA ARG A 3 3.80 6.43 -13.45
C ARG A 3 4.40 6.78 -12.08
N LEU A 4 5.73 6.66 -11.93
CA LEU A 4 6.42 7.00 -10.69
C LEU A 4 6.34 8.50 -10.41
N HIS A 5 6.63 9.33 -11.42
CA HIS A 5 6.57 10.78 -11.30
C HIS A 5 5.15 11.25 -10.94
N LYS A 6 4.13 10.69 -11.61
CA LYS A 6 2.73 10.96 -11.28
C LYS A 6 2.42 10.60 -9.82
N CYS A 7 2.77 9.40 -9.38
CA CYS A 7 2.53 8.96 -8.01
C CYS A 7 3.23 9.89 -6.99
N PHE A 8 4.51 10.21 -7.21
CA PHE A 8 5.30 11.05 -6.32
C PHE A 8 4.79 12.48 -6.22
N SER A 9 4.25 13.06 -7.31
CA SER A 9 3.74 14.43 -7.32
C SER A 9 2.57 14.67 -6.35
N PHE A 10 1.88 13.61 -5.93
CA PHE A 10 0.81 13.68 -4.95
C PHE A 10 1.28 13.50 -3.49
N ILE A 11 2.52 13.06 -3.26
CA ILE A 11 3.00 12.75 -1.91
C ILE A 11 3.53 14.02 -1.22
N LYS A 12 2.98 14.39 -0.08
CA LYS A 12 3.30 15.62 0.68
C LYS A 12 4.58 15.54 1.53
N LYS A 13 5.44 14.54 1.31
CA LYS A 13 6.67 14.39 2.10
C LYS A 13 7.83 15.18 1.47
N PRO A 14 8.60 15.96 2.26
CA PRO A 14 9.62 16.85 1.73
C PRO A 14 10.74 16.14 0.96
N TYR A 15 11.05 14.87 1.28
CA TYR A 15 12.08 14.12 0.59
C TYR A 15 11.65 13.59 -0.80
N PHE A 16 10.39 13.80 -1.21
CA PHE A 16 9.93 13.58 -2.58
C PHE A 16 10.16 14.79 -3.50
N PHE A 17 10.60 15.92 -2.94
CA PHE A 17 10.79 17.16 -3.68
C PHE A 17 12.13 17.80 -3.40
N VAL A 18 12.72 18.43 -4.44
CA VAL A 18 13.85 19.36 -4.33
C VAL A 18 13.48 20.61 -5.15
N ASN A 19 13.51 21.79 -4.54
CA ASN A 19 13.10 23.05 -5.17
C ASN A 19 11.70 22.99 -5.82
N ASN A 20 10.75 22.33 -5.17
CA ASN A 20 9.38 22.07 -5.66
C ASN A 20 9.29 21.15 -6.89
N GLU A 21 10.37 20.50 -7.28
CA GLU A 21 10.36 19.48 -8.33
C GLU A 21 10.38 18.08 -7.74
N VAL A 22 9.60 17.17 -8.33
CA VAL A 22 9.57 15.76 -7.94
C VAL A 22 10.92 15.11 -8.22
N VAL A 23 11.47 14.44 -7.21
CA VAL A 23 12.77 13.78 -7.33
C VAL A 23 12.68 12.28 -7.05
N PHE A 24 13.46 11.52 -7.80
CA PHE A 24 13.71 10.12 -7.52
C PHE A 24 15.13 9.92 -6.98
N ASN A 25 15.23 9.29 -5.82
CA ASN A 25 16.51 8.91 -5.22
C ASN A 25 16.56 7.40 -5.01
N HIS A 26 17.40 6.69 -5.76
CA HIS A 26 17.58 5.24 -5.65
C HIS A 26 18.23 4.78 -4.33
N LEU A 27 18.82 5.70 -3.57
CA LEU A 27 19.36 5.43 -2.23
C LEU A 27 18.30 5.62 -1.12
N HIS A 28 17.10 6.10 -1.47
CA HIS A 28 15.98 6.19 -0.54
C HIS A 28 15.09 4.94 -0.68
N GLY A 29 15.01 4.13 0.37
CA GLY A 29 14.32 2.83 0.32
C GLY A 29 12.87 2.90 -0.11
N ASP A 30 12.11 3.90 0.35
CA ASP A 30 10.70 4.08 -0.05
C ASP A 30 10.59 4.38 -1.55
N HIS A 31 11.43 5.30 -2.08
CA HIS A 31 11.46 5.63 -3.51
C HIS A 31 11.81 4.41 -4.36
N TYR A 32 12.86 3.69 -3.96
CA TYR A 32 13.38 2.60 -4.77
C TYR A 32 12.45 1.38 -4.74
N SER A 33 11.83 1.10 -3.60
CA SER A 33 10.85 0.02 -3.50
C SER A 33 9.60 0.27 -4.35
N MET A 34 9.09 1.50 -4.38
CA MET A 34 7.97 1.91 -5.25
C MET A 34 8.35 1.83 -6.73
N TYR A 35 9.56 2.30 -7.09
CA TYR A 35 10.07 2.22 -8.45
C TYR A 35 10.15 0.76 -8.93
N LEU A 36 10.75 -0.13 -8.14
CA LEU A 36 10.91 -1.54 -8.53
C LEU A 36 9.55 -2.25 -8.65
N TYR A 37 8.58 -1.94 -7.78
CA TYR A 37 7.23 -2.46 -7.95
C TYR A 37 6.61 -1.97 -9.27
N LEU A 38 6.61 -0.66 -9.53
CA LEU A 38 6.05 -0.09 -10.75
C LEU A 38 6.74 -0.61 -12.01
N LEU A 39 8.07 -0.79 -11.96
CA LEU A 39 8.84 -1.35 -13.07
C LEU A 39 8.46 -2.80 -13.36
N SER A 40 8.41 -3.66 -12.33
CA SER A 40 8.05 -5.07 -12.49
C SER A 40 6.62 -5.24 -13.00
N ASN A 41 5.68 -4.47 -12.47
CA ASN A 41 4.29 -4.45 -12.91
C ASN A 41 4.17 -3.95 -14.36
N THR A 42 4.87 -2.87 -14.73
CA THR A 42 4.84 -2.32 -16.10
C THR A 42 5.42 -3.32 -17.12
N VAL A 43 6.54 -3.96 -16.81
CA VAL A 43 7.13 -5.03 -17.67
C VAL A 43 6.13 -6.16 -17.87
N TRP A 44 5.41 -6.56 -16.81
CA TRP A 44 4.38 -7.58 -16.94
C TRP A 44 3.19 -7.09 -17.77
N GLU A 45 2.69 -5.89 -17.53
CA GLU A 45 1.48 -5.38 -18.20
C GLU A 45 1.71 -5.14 -19.70
N LEU A 46 2.85 -4.55 -20.08
CA LEU A 46 3.12 -4.19 -21.46
C LEU A 46 3.72 -5.33 -22.27
N ASP A 47 4.73 -6.01 -21.74
CA ASP A 47 5.54 -6.97 -22.49
C ASP A 47 5.17 -8.43 -22.17
N LYS A 48 4.39 -8.66 -21.12
CA LYS A 48 4.10 -10.01 -20.55
C LYS A 48 5.38 -10.83 -20.29
N ASN A 49 6.50 -10.12 -20.09
CA ASN A 49 7.81 -10.76 -19.84
C ASN A 49 7.90 -11.21 -18.38
N GLU A 50 7.41 -12.42 -18.12
CA GLU A 50 7.36 -13.01 -16.77
C GLU A 50 8.75 -13.16 -16.15
N ASN A 51 9.75 -13.54 -16.94
CA ASN A 51 11.12 -13.74 -16.43
C ASN A 51 11.71 -12.42 -15.91
N LEU A 52 11.61 -11.34 -16.68
CA LEU A 52 12.13 -10.05 -16.29
C LEU A 52 11.32 -9.45 -15.12
N ALA A 53 9.98 -9.51 -15.17
CA ALA A 53 9.12 -9.04 -14.10
C ALA A 53 9.42 -9.76 -12.78
N SER A 54 9.62 -11.09 -12.81
CA SER A 54 9.97 -11.89 -11.63
C SER A 54 11.35 -11.52 -11.07
N LYS A 55 12.34 -11.27 -11.89
CA LYS A 55 13.68 -10.83 -11.44
C LYS A 55 13.62 -9.48 -10.73
N ILE A 56 12.86 -8.53 -11.28
CA ILE A 56 12.70 -7.20 -10.65
C ILE A 56 11.93 -7.30 -9.34
N PHE A 57 10.86 -8.11 -9.30
CA PHE A 57 10.12 -8.39 -8.06
C PHE A 57 11.03 -9.02 -6.99
N LEU A 58 11.82 -10.04 -7.34
CA LEU A 58 12.76 -10.67 -6.40
C LEU A 58 13.84 -9.71 -5.92
N LEU A 59 14.32 -8.82 -6.79
CA LEU A 59 15.25 -7.76 -6.41
C LEU A 59 14.63 -6.83 -5.36
N ASN A 60 13.39 -6.39 -5.57
CA ASN A 60 12.66 -5.56 -4.60
C ASN A 60 12.49 -6.28 -3.26
N LYS A 61 12.11 -7.55 -3.31
CA LYS A 61 11.96 -8.38 -2.10
C LYS A 61 13.29 -8.55 -1.36
N ALA A 62 14.39 -8.76 -2.06
CA ALA A 62 15.73 -8.91 -1.47
C ALA A 62 16.25 -7.61 -0.85
N LEU A 63 16.05 -6.47 -1.50
CA LEU A 63 16.58 -5.18 -1.05
C LEU A 63 15.71 -4.53 0.04
N HIS A 64 14.38 -4.63 -0.07
CA HIS A 64 13.46 -3.87 0.77
C HIS A 64 12.54 -4.75 1.63
N GLY A 65 12.61 -6.09 1.48
CA GLY A 65 11.78 -7.01 2.26
C GLY A 65 10.27 -6.88 2.00
N ILE A 66 9.87 -6.26 0.89
CA ILE A 66 8.45 -6.14 0.52
C ILE A 66 8.04 -7.26 -0.43
N ASP A 67 6.89 -7.85 -0.18
CA ASP A 67 6.23 -8.81 -1.07
C ASP A 67 4.99 -8.15 -1.69
N ALA A 68 5.17 -7.44 -2.79
CA ALA A 68 4.13 -6.89 -3.65
C ALA A 68 4.35 -7.47 -5.06
N PHE A 69 3.66 -8.59 -5.35
CA PHE A 69 3.85 -9.33 -6.59
C PHE A 69 3.45 -8.50 -7.81
N TYR A 70 4.18 -8.57 -8.91
CA TYR A 70 3.99 -7.71 -10.09
C TYR A 70 2.61 -7.86 -10.80
N ARG A 71 1.84 -8.92 -10.49
CA ARG A 71 0.46 -9.10 -10.97
C ARG A 71 -0.60 -8.53 -10.03
N ILE A 72 -0.19 -7.86 -8.96
CA ILE A 72 -1.10 -7.14 -8.08
C ILE A 72 -1.29 -5.73 -8.64
N ASP A 73 -2.53 -5.30 -8.77
CA ASP A 73 -2.85 -3.96 -9.25
C ASP A 73 -2.93 -3.00 -8.05
N LEU A 74 -1.80 -2.37 -7.71
CA LEU A 74 -1.83 -1.21 -6.84
C LEU A 74 -2.35 0.00 -7.62
N PRO A 75 -3.00 0.95 -6.94
CA PRO A 75 -3.56 2.13 -7.58
C PRO A 75 -2.47 3.04 -8.16
N GLU A 76 -2.86 4.09 -8.88
CA GLU A 76 -1.90 5.05 -9.43
C GLU A 76 -1.20 5.88 -8.34
N ILE A 77 -1.91 6.16 -7.24
CA ILE A 77 -1.41 6.95 -6.12
C ILE A 77 -1.36 6.06 -4.88
N PHE A 78 -0.16 5.69 -4.48
CA PHE A 78 0.10 4.92 -3.27
C PHE A 78 1.41 5.35 -2.62
N LEU A 79 1.65 4.95 -1.39
CA LEU A 79 2.90 5.23 -0.68
C LEU A 79 3.33 4.02 0.15
N PHE A 80 4.55 3.56 -0.08
CA PHE A 80 5.26 2.67 0.82
C PHE A 80 6.08 3.49 1.82
N VAL A 81 5.91 3.22 3.11
CA VAL A 81 6.68 3.87 4.17
C VAL A 81 7.45 2.78 4.92
N HIS A 82 8.76 2.74 4.74
CA HIS A 82 9.63 1.72 5.34
C HIS A 82 9.08 0.30 5.15
N PRO A 83 8.79 -0.17 3.93
CA PRO A 83 7.89 -1.32 3.68
C PRO A 83 8.45 -2.69 4.09
N LEU A 84 9.51 -2.76 4.85
CA LEU A 84 10.15 -4.00 5.32
C LEU A 84 9.13 -4.95 5.97
N GLY A 85 9.11 -6.21 5.53
CA GLY A 85 8.21 -7.24 6.04
C GLY A 85 6.75 -7.10 5.63
N THR A 86 6.44 -6.15 4.73
CA THR A 86 5.07 -5.93 4.24
C THR A 86 4.75 -6.92 3.12
N VAL A 87 3.56 -7.54 3.21
CA VAL A 87 3.01 -8.45 2.20
C VAL A 87 1.68 -7.90 1.70
N LEU A 88 1.60 -7.63 0.40
CA LEU A 88 0.38 -7.16 -0.25
C LEU A 88 -0.17 -8.26 -1.16
N GLY A 89 -1.32 -8.85 -0.77
CA GLY A 89 -2.02 -9.86 -1.54
C GLY A 89 -2.89 -9.28 -2.66
N LYS A 90 -3.60 -10.17 -3.37
CA LYS A 90 -4.46 -9.83 -4.52
C LYS A 90 -5.78 -9.16 -4.09
N ALA A 91 -5.71 -8.10 -3.29
CA ALA A 91 -6.85 -7.28 -2.90
C ALA A 91 -7.24 -6.28 -4.01
N LYS A 92 -8.40 -5.66 -3.88
CA LYS A 92 -8.75 -4.47 -4.68
C LYS A 92 -8.34 -3.24 -3.90
N TYR A 93 -7.41 -2.48 -4.45
CA TYR A 93 -6.90 -1.25 -3.87
C TYR A 93 -7.48 -0.03 -4.58
N SER A 94 -7.58 1.10 -3.89
CA SER A 94 -7.99 2.40 -4.44
C SER A 94 -6.90 3.44 -4.22
N ASP A 95 -6.94 4.54 -4.96
CA ASP A 95 -5.97 5.63 -4.84
C ASP A 95 -5.82 6.15 -3.41
N TYR A 96 -4.66 6.71 -3.14
CA TYR A 96 -4.23 7.20 -1.82
C TYR A 96 -4.07 6.07 -0.79
N PHE A 97 -3.58 4.93 -1.24
CA PHE A 97 -3.26 3.78 -0.38
C PHE A 97 -1.88 3.95 0.25
N VAL A 98 -1.81 3.94 1.58
CA VAL A 98 -0.56 4.08 2.33
C VAL A 98 -0.33 2.85 3.19
N VAL A 99 0.86 2.29 3.10
CA VAL A 99 1.24 1.11 3.91
C VAL A 99 2.61 1.27 4.52
N TYR A 100 2.67 1.02 5.83
CA TYR A 100 3.90 0.99 6.62
C TYR A 100 4.50 -0.42 6.69
N GLN A 101 5.59 -0.55 7.46
CA GLN A 101 6.31 -1.80 7.64
C GLN A 101 5.49 -2.89 8.33
N ASN A 102 5.80 -4.16 8.01
CA ASN A 102 5.22 -5.36 8.60
C ASN A 102 3.69 -5.47 8.45
N CYS A 103 3.10 -4.77 7.49
CA CYS A 103 1.68 -4.91 7.20
C CYS A 103 1.41 -6.15 6.36
N ASN A 104 0.19 -6.71 6.51
CA ASN A 104 -0.25 -7.84 5.72
C ASN A 104 -1.68 -7.62 5.20
N VAL A 105 -1.85 -7.73 3.89
CA VAL A 105 -3.16 -7.76 3.23
C VAL A 105 -3.29 -9.10 2.53
N GLY A 106 -4.22 -9.95 2.97
CA GLY A 106 -4.28 -11.33 2.51
C GLY A 106 -5.68 -11.92 2.38
N ALA A 107 -5.75 -13.14 1.86
CA ALA A 107 -6.98 -13.92 1.77
C ALA A 107 -7.30 -14.64 3.08
N ASN A 108 -8.59 -14.96 3.27
CA ASN A 108 -9.02 -15.98 4.21
C ASN A 108 -8.85 -17.41 3.61
N GLN A 109 -9.35 -18.41 4.32
CA GLN A 109 -9.29 -19.81 3.88
C GLN A 109 -10.07 -20.08 2.58
N ASP A 110 -11.09 -19.24 2.27
CA ASP A 110 -11.90 -19.33 1.05
C ASP A 110 -11.28 -18.57 -0.12
N LEU A 111 -10.03 -18.09 0.01
CA LEU A 111 -9.31 -17.29 -0.96
C LEU A 111 -10.00 -15.95 -1.29
N ILE A 112 -10.79 -15.42 -0.36
CA ILE A 112 -11.43 -14.11 -0.49
C ILE A 112 -10.48 -13.04 0.06
N TYR A 113 -10.25 -12.00 -0.73
CA TYR A 113 -9.37 -10.88 -0.41
C TYR A 113 -10.15 -9.62 -0.03
N PRO A 114 -9.53 -8.69 0.69
CA PRO A 114 -10.12 -7.40 1.00
C PRO A 114 -10.41 -6.54 -0.24
N THR A 115 -11.34 -5.61 -0.08
CA THR A 115 -11.61 -4.55 -1.05
C THR A 115 -11.57 -3.20 -0.33
N PHE A 116 -10.63 -2.35 -0.74
CA PHE A 116 -10.52 -0.97 -0.30
C PHE A 116 -11.25 -0.09 -1.32
N LYS A 117 -12.20 0.72 -0.86
CA LYS A 117 -13.05 1.55 -1.72
C LYS A 117 -12.52 2.96 -1.92
N GLY A 118 -11.61 3.39 -1.08
CA GLY A 118 -11.01 4.72 -1.10
C GLY A 118 -9.71 4.76 -0.32
N GLU A 119 -9.29 5.95 0.02
CA GLU A 119 -8.05 6.23 0.72
C GLU A 119 -7.93 5.46 2.04
N SER A 120 -6.82 4.81 2.20
CA SER A 120 -6.58 3.94 3.35
C SER A 120 -5.13 4.04 3.85
N LEU A 121 -4.99 4.13 5.16
CA LEU A 121 -3.70 4.22 5.84
C LEU A 121 -3.51 3.03 6.79
N LEU A 122 -2.56 2.18 6.48
CA LEU A 122 -2.17 1.02 7.28
C LEU A 122 -0.90 1.34 8.06
N TYR A 123 -1.03 1.64 9.35
CA TYR A 123 0.14 1.77 10.21
C TYR A 123 0.81 0.43 10.48
N SER A 124 2.04 0.48 10.99
CA SER A 124 2.93 -0.66 11.15
C SER A 124 2.25 -1.89 11.81
N LYS A 125 2.53 -3.07 11.25
CA LYS A 125 2.00 -4.36 11.72
C LYS A 125 0.48 -4.50 11.63
N SER A 126 -0.19 -3.68 10.81
CA SER A 126 -1.62 -3.88 10.52
C SER A 126 -1.81 -5.09 9.62
N THR A 127 -2.80 -5.93 9.95
CA THR A 127 -3.13 -7.15 9.20
C THR A 127 -4.61 -7.14 8.85
N ILE A 128 -4.93 -7.16 7.55
CA ILE A 128 -6.30 -7.15 7.01
C ILE A 128 -6.49 -8.40 6.16
N ILE A 129 -7.33 -9.32 6.62
CA ILE A 129 -7.49 -10.64 6.02
C ILE A 129 -8.95 -10.91 5.66
N GLY A 130 -9.16 -11.46 4.47
CA GLY A 130 -10.43 -12.06 4.08
C GLY A 130 -11.46 -11.09 3.54
N ASN A 131 -12.73 -11.44 3.70
CA ASN A 131 -13.87 -10.69 3.15
C ASN A 131 -14.10 -9.39 3.95
N CYS A 132 -13.22 -8.41 3.70
CA CYS A 132 -13.31 -7.08 4.30
C CYS A 132 -13.69 -6.07 3.22
N LYS A 133 -14.78 -5.34 3.41
CA LYS A 133 -15.13 -4.17 2.59
C LYS A 133 -14.75 -2.94 3.39
N ILE A 134 -13.69 -2.27 2.96
CA ILE A 134 -13.11 -1.12 3.64
C ILE A 134 -13.55 0.15 2.93
N GLY A 135 -14.21 1.03 3.67
CA GLY A 135 -14.68 2.32 3.18
C GLY A 135 -13.55 3.33 2.95
N SER A 136 -13.91 4.52 2.51
CA SER A 136 -12.99 5.64 2.25
C SER A 136 -12.52 6.28 3.56
N ASN A 137 -11.38 6.95 3.52
CA ASN A 137 -10.78 7.67 4.65
C ASN A 137 -10.63 6.80 5.91
N THR A 138 -10.09 5.57 5.74
CA THR A 138 -9.93 4.62 6.84
C THR A 138 -8.47 4.55 7.31
N VAL A 139 -8.30 4.39 8.60
CA VAL A 139 -6.98 4.28 9.25
C VAL A 139 -6.93 3.03 10.11
N PHE A 140 -5.97 2.17 9.86
CA PHE A 140 -5.66 1.01 10.72
C PHE A 140 -4.50 1.38 11.63
N GLY A 141 -4.76 1.45 12.93
CA GLY A 141 -3.74 1.73 13.93
C GLY A 141 -2.66 0.64 13.97
N ALA A 142 -1.51 0.94 14.55
CA ALA A 142 -0.43 -0.04 14.66
C ALA A 142 -0.87 -1.31 15.42
N ASN A 143 -0.39 -2.47 14.96
CA ASN A 143 -0.76 -3.80 15.49
C ASN A 143 -2.25 -4.15 15.37
N THR A 144 -3.00 -3.53 14.46
CA THR A 144 -4.41 -3.87 14.24
C THR A 144 -4.52 -5.17 13.44
N PHE A 145 -5.39 -6.08 13.90
CA PHE A 145 -5.76 -7.27 13.14
C PHE A 145 -7.25 -7.28 12.85
N VAL A 146 -7.61 -7.38 11.56
CA VAL A 146 -9.00 -7.41 11.07
C VAL A 146 -9.19 -8.66 10.22
N LEU A 147 -10.27 -9.40 10.48
CA LEU A 147 -10.62 -10.61 9.76
C LEU A 147 -12.11 -10.59 9.37
N ASN A 148 -12.41 -10.73 8.08
CA ASN A 148 -13.78 -10.81 7.55
C ASN A 148 -14.72 -9.71 8.10
N THR A 149 -14.23 -8.47 8.25
CA THR A 149 -14.95 -7.38 8.89
C THR A 149 -15.12 -6.22 7.92
N ASN A 150 -16.35 -5.73 7.78
CA ASN A 150 -16.62 -4.53 7.00
C ASN A 150 -16.37 -3.27 7.85
N VAL A 151 -15.77 -2.26 7.23
CA VAL A 151 -15.49 -0.97 7.86
C VAL A 151 -16.12 0.13 7.00
N GLU A 152 -16.94 0.96 7.63
CA GLU A 152 -17.56 2.11 6.98
C GLU A 152 -16.55 3.22 6.68
N ASP A 153 -16.97 4.24 5.92
CA ASP A 153 -16.17 5.42 5.64
C ASP A 153 -15.83 6.20 6.92
N ASN A 154 -14.72 6.93 6.89
CA ASN A 154 -14.26 7.82 7.98
C ASN A 154 -14.10 7.08 9.32
N LYS A 155 -13.38 5.96 9.32
CA LYS A 155 -13.13 5.18 10.55
C LYS A 155 -11.65 5.01 10.84
N VAL A 156 -11.34 4.97 12.12
CA VAL A 156 -10.07 4.48 12.66
C VAL A 156 -10.33 3.16 13.36
N ILE A 157 -9.55 2.13 13.02
CA ILE A 157 -9.66 0.79 13.56
C ILE A 157 -8.43 0.49 14.40
N VAL A 158 -8.62 0.00 15.62
CA VAL A 158 -7.52 -0.42 16.49
C VAL A 158 -7.84 -1.74 17.19
N GLY A 159 -6.81 -2.44 17.66
CA GLY A 159 -6.94 -3.71 18.36
C GLY A 159 -7.07 -4.90 17.42
N SER A 160 -7.50 -6.04 17.96
CA SER A 160 -7.49 -7.32 17.25
C SER A 160 -8.87 -7.94 17.20
N TYR A 161 -9.20 -8.51 16.03
CA TYR A 161 -10.40 -9.33 15.86
C TYR A 161 -10.51 -10.42 16.97
N PRO A 162 -11.71 -10.70 17.52
CA PRO A 162 -13.01 -10.07 17.17
C PRO A 162 -13.30 -8.76 17.93
N ASN A 163 -12.39 -8.27 18.78
CA ASN A 163 -12.61 -7.17 19.72
C ASN A 163 -12.04 -5.84 19.21
N ASN A 164 -12.09 -5.60 17.89
CA ASN A 164 -11.65 -4.33 17.33
C ASN A 164 -12.49 -3.16 17.88
N LYS A 165 -11.82 -2.07 18.21
CA LYS A 165 -12.46 -0.79 18.49
C LYS A 165 -12.45 0.04 17.20
N ILE A 166 -13.63 0.48 16.78
CA ILE A 166 -13.83 1.31 15.59
C ILE A 166 -14.38 2.66 16.04
N VAL A 167 -13.68 3.73 15.69
CA VAL A 167 -14.04 5.10 16.03
C VAL A 167 -14.06 5.99 14.80
N VAL A 168 -14.65 7.17 14.90
CA VAL A 168 -14.67 8.14 13.79
C VAL A 168 -13.28 8.67 13.51
N ASN A 169 -12.88 8.71 12.23
CA ASN A 169 -11.71 9.43 11.76
C ASN A 169 -12.10 10.88 11.46
N SER A 170 -11.67 11.81 12.29
CA SER A 170 -11.97 13.24 12.14
C SER A 170 -11.00 13.98 11.22
N SER A 171 -9.98 13.31 10.69
CA SER A 171 -8.99 13.94 9.79
C SER A 171 -8.80 13.12 8.51
N SER A 172 -8.60 13.81 7.39
CA SER A 172 -8.42 13.21 6.08
C SER A 172 -7.05 12.52 5.97
N VAL A 173 -7.03 11.30 5.40
CA VAL A 173 -5.78 10.61 5.01
C VAL A 173 -5.08 11.41 3.91
N ILE A 174 -5.84 11.97 2.96
CA ILE A 174 -5.29 12.81 1.88
C ILE A 174 -4.58 14.01 2.50
N ASP A 175 -5.26 14.83 3.29
CA ASP A 175 -4.69 16.06 3.85
C ASP A 175 -3.41 15.82 4.69
N ARG A 176 -3.30 14.64 5.29
CA ARG A 176 -2.13 14.28 6.12
C ARG A 176 -0.90 13.85 5.32
N ILE A 177 -1.10 13.24 4.16
CA ILE A 177 -0.03 12.50 3.46
C ILE A 177 0.14 12.96 2.01
N PHE A 178 -0.92 13.43 1.39
CA PHE A 178 -0.96 13.79 -0.03
C PHE A 178 -1.28 15.28 -0.23
N ASN A 179 -0.98 15.77 -1.45
CA ASN A 179 -1.31 17.13 -1.91
C ASN A 179 -2.70 17.17 -2.55
#